data_3df52104a2766f2ebfff077073b4eb0f
#
_entry.id   3df52104a2766f2ebfff077073b4eb0f
#
_cell.length_a   1.000
_cell.length_b   1.000
_cell.length_c   1.000
_cell.angle_alpha   90.00
_cell.angle_beta   90.00
_cell.angle_gamma   90.00
#
_symmetry.space_group_name_H-M   'P 1'
#
loop_
_entity.id
_entity.type
_entity.pdbx_description
1 polymer ?
#
loop_
_entity_poly.entity_id
_entity_poly.type
_entity_poly.pdbx_seq_one_letter_code
_entity_poly.pdbx_strand_id
1 'polypeptide(L)'
;MPAIKNILCAVDFSESSAIVAEYAATVAQATGAAIVCVYVAPSLAEYVGFNVPQAALDTFVGDVVSSADTSMHDFLGEHFKGLSATGLVVTGYPAEEILKVAADRKADMIVMGTHGRTGIDRIIFGSVAEKVVKTAACPVLTIKPREAA
;
A
#
# COMPACT_ATOMS: atom_id res chain seq x y z
N MET A 1 -7.86 6.74 25.98
CA MET A 1 -7.71 5.76 24.87
C MET A 1 -7.43 6.49 23.57
N PRO A 2 -6.45 6.05 22.80
CA PRO A 2 -6.24 6.65 21.48
C PRO A 2 -7.42 6.38 20.56
N ALA A 3 -7.76 7.37 19.74
CA ALA A 3 -8.82 7.22 18.74
C ALA A 3 -8.20 6.86 17.40
N ILE A 4 -8.77 5.88 16.70
CA ILE A 4 -8.35 5.52 15.37
C ILE A 4 -9.40 6.06 14.39
N LYS A 5 -9.06 7.17 13.74
CA LYS A 5 -9.93 7.88 12.81
C LYS A 5 -9.51 7.75 11.36
N ASN A 6 -8.21 7.56 11.13
CA ASN A 6 -7.62 7.47 9.79
C ASN A 6 -6.71 6.26 9.73
N ILE A 7 -7.01 5.34 8.81
CA ILE A 7 -6.22 4.15 8.56
C ILE A 7 -5.59 4.27 7.17
N LEU A 8 -4.27 4.05 7.10
CA LEU A 8 -3.58 3.92 5.82
C LEU A 8 -3.41 2.44 5.52
N CYS A 9 -4.00 1.98 4.43
CA CYS A 9 -3.86 0.60 3.95
C CYS A 9 -2.92 0.58 2.75
N ALA A 10 -1.75 -0.01 2.88
CA ALA A 10 -0.78 -0.09 1.80
C ALA A 10 -0.90 -1.43 1.09
N VAL A 11 -1.09 -1.39 -0.21
CA VAL A 11 -1.30 -2.58 -1.05
C VAL A 11 -0.36 -2.55 -2.27
N ASP A 12 -0.10 -3.71 -2.85
CA ASP A 12 0.68 -3.85 -4.08
C ASP A 12 -0.08 -4.63 -5.16
N PHE A 13 -1.38 -4.85 -4.95
CA PHE A 13 -2.26 -5.63 -5.81
C PHE A 13 -1.85 -7.08 -6.01
N SER A 14 -0.98 -7.61 -5.14
CA SER A 14 -0.71 -9.04 -5.08
C SER A 14 -1.90 -9.79 -4.46
N GLU A 15 -1.86 -11.12 -4.49
CA GLU A 15 -2.89 -11.94 -3.86
C GLU A 15 -3.02 -11.63 -2.35
N SER A 16 -1.91 -11.29 -1.70
CA SER A 16 -1.89 -10.93 -0.29
C SER A 16 -2.64 -9.62 0.01
N SER A 17 -2.82 -8.76 -0.97
CA SER A 17 -3.49 -7.47 -0.76
C SER A 17 -4.95 -7.62 -0.34
N ALA A 18 -5.62 -8.69 -0.77
CA ALA A 18 -6.99 -8.96 -0.37
C ALA A 18 -7.11 -9.18 1.15
N ILE A 19 -6.22 -9.97 1.73
CA ILE A 19 -6.25 -10.22 3.19
C ILE A 19 -5.85 -8.96 3.98
N VAL A 20 -4.93 -8.18 3.47
CA VAL A 20 -4.56 -6.89 4.07
C VAL A 20 -5.79 -5.98 4.12
N ALA A 21 -6.53 -5.89 3.02
CA ALA A 21 -7.75 -5.11 2.93
C ALA A 21 -8.85 -5.61 3.89
N GLU A 22 -8.99 -6.93 4.06
CA GLU A 22 -9.94 -7.49 5.01
C GLU A 22 -9.68 -7.01 6.44
N TYR A 23 -8.42 -7.02 6.87
CA TYR A 23 -8.07 -6.53 8.21
C TYR A 23 -8.26 -5.03 8.33
N ALA A 24 -7.89 -4.27 7.31
CA ALA A 24 -8.12 -2.82 7.32
C ALA A 24 -9.62 -2.50 7.42
N ALA A 25 -10.45 -3.21 6.66
CA ALA A 25 -11.89 -3.04 6.71
C ALA A 25 -12.47 -3.41 8.08
N THR A 26 -11.99 -4.50 8.68
CA THR A 26 -12.43 -4.94 10.00
C THR A 26 -12.13 -3.87 11.06
N VAL A 27 -10.92 -3.33 11.07
CA VAL A 27 -10.56 -2.27 12.01
C VAL A 27 -11.37 -1.00 11.75
N ALA A 28 -11.56 -0.63 10.48
CA ALA A 28 -12.34 0.55 10.12
C ALA A 28 -13.79 0.42 10.57
N GLN A 29 -14.41 -0.74 10.40
CA GLN A 29 -15.77 -0.98 10.86
C GLN A 29 -15.88 -0.88 12.38
N ALA A 30 -14.92 -1.42 13.09
CA ALA A 30 -14.91 -1.42 14.56
C ALA A 30 -14.68 -0.03 15.15
N THR A 31 -13.95 0.84 14.47
CA THR A 31 -13.54 2.15 14.98
C THR A 31 -14.29 3.33 14.34
N GLY A 32 -14.97 3.09 13.24
CA GLY A 32 -15.56 4.18 12.44
C GLY A 32 -14.53 4.95 11.61
N ALA A 33 -13.32 4.43 11.46
CA ALA A 33 -12.24 5.11 10.76
C ALA A 33 -12.47 5.18 9.25
N ALA A 34 -11.94 6.25 8.64
CA ALA A 34 -11.80 6.35 7.19
C ALA A 34 -10.52 5.62 6.75
N ILE A 35 -10.53 5.11 5.53
CA ILE A 35 -9.38 4.40 4.94
C ILE A 35 -8.81 5.22 3.78
N VAL A 36 -7.49 5.37 3.76
CA VAL A 36 -6.74 5.76 2.57
C VAL A 36 -5.99 4.51 2.12
N CYS A 37 -6.28 4.03 0.93
CA CYS A 37 -5.60 2.88 0.34
C CYS A 37 -4.55 3.38 -0.63
N VAL A 38 -3.28 3.05 -0.41
CA VAL A 38 -2.17 3.55 -1.21
C VAL A 38 -1.46 2.40 -1.95
N TYR A 39 -1.17 2.64 -3.21
CA TYR A 39 -0.26 1.85 -4.01
C TYR A 39 0.91 2.74 -4.45
N VAL A 40 2.14 2.23 -4.29
CA VAL A 40 3.34 2.94 -4.72
C VAL A 40 3.83 2.31 -6.00
N ALA A 41 3.69 3.03 -7.11
CA ALA A 41 4.18 2.60 -8.41
C ALA A 41 5.69 2.87 -8.53
N PRO A 42 6.42 2.08 -9.35
CA PRO A 42 7.84 2.34 -9.59
C PRO A 42 8.06 3.74 -10.15
N SER A 43 9.13 4.41 -9.72
CA SER A 43 9.52 5.71 -10.24
C SER A 43 10.45 5.56 -11.44
N LEU A 44 10.60 6.66 -12.23
CA LEU A 44 11.56 6.72 -13.33
C LEU A 44 12.99 6.42 -12.86
N ALA A 45 13.33 6.79 -11.63
CA ALA A 45 14.67 6.57 -11.08
C ALA A 45 15.07 5.10 -11.06
N GLU A 46 14.12 4.19 -10.95
CA GLU A 46 14.38 2.74 -10.96
C GLU A 46 14.79 2.23 -12.35
N TYR A 47 14.52 3.00 -13.39
CA TYR A 47 14.80 2.62 -14.78
C TYR A 47 16.00 3.37 -15.39
N VAL A 48 16.65 4.26 -14.63
CA VAL A 48 17.75 5.12 -15.11
C VAL A 48 18.97 4.31 -15.57
N GLY A 49 19.15 3.08 -15.10
CA GLY A 49 20.23 2.20 -15.52
C GLY A 49 20.06 1.54 -16.88
N PHE A 50 18.86 1.66 -17.49
CA PHE A 50 18.57 1.06 -18.78
C PHE A 50 18.76 2.10 -19.89
N ASN A 51 19.38 1.69 -21.00
CA ASN A 51 19.66 2.56 -22.14
C ASN A 51 18.38 2.73 -23.00
N VAL A 52 17.35 3.35 -22.42
CA VAL A 52 16.03 3.52 -23.03
C VAL A 52 15.77 5.01 -23.23
N PRO A 53 15.18 5.42 -24.38
CA PRO A 53 14.81 6.82 -24.61
C PRO A 53 13.87 7.35 -23.52
N GLN A 54 14.05 8.62 -23.14
CA GLN A 54 13.23 9.27 -22.11
C GLN A 54 11.73 9.21 -22.44
N ALA A 55 11.38 9.42 -23.69
CA ALA A 55 9.98 9.36 -24.14
C ALA A 55 9.35 7.99 -23.89
N ALA A 56 10.11 6.90 -24.12
CA ALA A 56 9.63 5.54 -23.85
C ALA A 56 9.48 5.28 -22.36
N LEU A 57 10.36 5.81 -21.52
CA LEU A 57 10.25 5.71 -20.06
C LEU A 57 9.03 6.46 -19.57
N ASP A 58 8.78 7.67 -20.04
CA ASP A 58 7.63 8.48 -19.66
C ASP A 58 6.32 7.78 -20.03
N THR A 59 6.24 7.20 -21.22
CA THR A 59 5.07 6.44 -21.68
C THR A 59 4.85 5.21 -20.79
N PHE A 60 5.92 4.47 -20.48
CA PHE A 60 5.84 3.28 -19.64
C PHE A 60 5.33 3.61 -18.24
N VAL A 61 5.89 4.64 -17.59
CA VAL A 61 5.46 5.04 -16.25
C VAL A 61 4.02 5.56 -16.29
N GLY A 62 3.64 6.32 -17.32
CA GLY A 62 2.28 6.79 -17.50
C GLY A 62 1.28 5.63 -17.63
N ASP A 63 1.63 4.59 -18.39
CA ASP A 63 0.80 3.40 -18.52
C ASP A 63 0.67 2.63 -17.22
N VAL A 64 1.76 2.49 -16.45
CA VAL A 64 1.74 1.82 -15.15
C VAL A 64 0.84 2.58 -14.18
N VAL A 65 0.92 3.90 -14.12
CA VAL A 65 0.10 4.73 -13.23
C VAL A 65 -1.38 4.66 -13.64
N SER A 66 -1.69 4.75 -14.92
CA SER A 66 -3.07 4.64 -15.42
C SER A 66 -3.68 3.28 -15.10
N SER A 67 -2.91 2.21 -15.30
CA SER A 67 -3.32 0.86 -14.97
C SER A 67 -3.55 0.69 -13.46
N ALA A 68 -2.67 1.29 -12.64
CA ALA A 68 -2.79 1.25 -11.19
C ALA A 68 -4.01 2.04 -10.71
N ASP A 69 -4.35 3.17 -11.33
CA ASP A 69 -5.55 3.93 -10.99
C ASP A 69 -6.81 3.09 -11.23
N THR A 70 -6.87 2.38 -12.34
CA THR A 70 -7.98 1.47 -12.65
C THR A 70 -8.05 0.34 -11.63
N SER A 71 -6.91 -0.28 -11.32
CA SER A 71 -6.83 -1.36 -10.31
C SER A 71 -7.24 -0.85 -8.94
N MET A 72 -6.85 0.37 -8.57
CA MET A 72 -7.23 0.96 -7.30
C MET A 72 -8.73 1.19 -7.21
N HIS A 73 -9.33 1.72 -8.26
CA HIS A 73 -10.79 1.92 -8.30
C HIS A 73 -11.53 0.61 -8.09
N ASP A 74 -11.13 -0.44 -8.80
CA ASP A 74 -11.74 -1.77 -8.68
C ASP A 74 -11.51 -2.37 -7.29
N PHE A 75 -10.32 -2.20 -6.75
CA PHE A 75 -9.94 -2.70 -5.42
C PHE A 75 -10.80 -2.06 -4.32
N LEU A 76 -11.01 -0.75 -4.37
CA LEU A 76 -11.86 -0.05 -3.41
C LEU A 76 -13.30 -0.56 -3.48
N GLY A 77 -13.82 -0.74 -4.68
CA GLY A 77 -15.17 -1.25 -4.88
C GLY A 77 -15.35 -2.69 -4.41
N GLU A 78 -14.33 -3.50 -4.52
CA GLU A 78 -14.35 -4.91 -4.11
C GLU A 78 -14.18 -5.08 -2.59
N HIS A 79 -13.25 -4.36 -1.98
CA HIS A 79 -12.84 -4.64 -0.61
C HIS A 79 -13.35 -3.66 0.44
N PHE A 80 -13.70 -2.43 0.05
CA PHE A 80 -14.11 -1.38 1.00
C PHE A 80 -15.52 -0.86 0.77
N LYS A 81 -16.36 -1.67 0.17
CA LYS A 81 -17.76 -1.31 -0.07
C LYS A 81 -18.48 -0.97 1.23
N GLY A 82 -19.16 0.17 1.24
CA GLY A 82 -19.89 0.63 2.43
C GLY A 82 -19.02 1.34 3.46
N LEU A 83 -17.72 1.50 3.20
CA LEU A 83 -16.77 2.22 4.06
C LEU A 83 -16.35 3.53 3.40
N SER A 84 -15.91 4.48 4.25
CA SER A 84 -15.26 5.70 3.74
C SER A 84 -13.83 5.36 3.33
N ALA A 85 -13.61 5.16 2.03
CA ALA A 85 -12.31 4.77 1.50
C ALA A 85 -11.93 5.61 0.29
N THR A 86 -10.68 6.06 0.26
CA THR A 86 -10.09 6.84 -0.83
C THR A 86 -8.85 6.10 -1.34
N GLY A 87 -8.70 6.00 -2.64
CA GLY A 87 -7.52 5.40 -3.27
C GLY A 87 -6.50 6.45 -3.65
N LEU A 88 -5.23 6.10 -3.52
CA LEU A 88 -4.11 6.97 -3.85
C LEU A 88 -3.02 6.15 -4.54
N VAL A 89 -2.62 6.58 -5.73
CA VAL A 89 -1.48 6.01 -6.45
C VAL A 89 -0.37 7.05 -6.46
N VAL A 90 0.78 6.68 -5.90
CA VAL A 90 1.96 7.54 -5.86
C VAL A 90 3.13 6.81 -6.51
N THR A 91 4.18 7.54 -6.87
CA THR A 91 5.40 6.97 -7.45
C THR A 91 6.58 7.24 -6.54
N GLY A 92 7.50 6.30 -6.44
CA GLY A 92 8.70 6.46 -5.63
C GLY A 92 9.14 5.16 -4.97
N TYR A 93 9.87 5.31 -3.87
CA TYR A 93 10.31 4.17 -3.07
C TYR A 93 9.21 3.79 -2.09
N PRO A 94 8.76 2.52 -2.07
CA PRO A 94 7.56 2.15 -1.33
C PRO A 94 7.54 2.55 0.14
N ALA A 95 8.57 2.21 0.90
CA ALA A 95 8.58 2.53 2.34
C ALA A 95 8.53 4.04 2.60
N GLU A 96 9.31 4.81 1.85
CA GLU A 96 9.39 6.26 2.00
C GLU A 96 8.06 6.94 1.65
N GLU A 97 7.43 6.49 0.55
CA GLU A 97 6.15 7.06 0.14
C GLU A 97 5.01 6.66 1.09
N ILE A 98 5.00 5.44 1.60
CA ILE A 98 4.03 5.02 2.61
C ILE A 98 4.14 5.90 3.85
N LEU A 99 5.35 6.12 4.35
CA LEU A 99 5.59 6.96 5.53
C LEU A 99 5.18 8.41 5.29
N LYS A 100 5.46 8.93 4.09
CA LYS A 100 5.07 10.28 3.70
C LYS A 100 3.56 10.44 3.66
N VAL A 101 2.86 9.51 3.03
CA VAL A 101 1.39 9.53 2.97
C VAL A 101 0.78 9.40 4.36
N ALA A 102 1.35 8.53 5.22
CA ALA A 102 0.90 8.39 6.59
C ALA A 102 0.98 9.71 7.36
N ALA A 103 2.08 10.46 7.20
CA ALA A 103 2.25 11.77 7.83
C ALA A 103 1.28 12.80 7.25
N ASP A 104 1.20 12.89 5.92
CA ASP A 104 0.35 13.87 5.23
C ASP A 104 -1.14 13.67 5.52
N ARG A 105 -1.57 12.42 5.64
CA ARG A 105 -2.97 12.07 5.89
C ARG A 105 -3.28 11.86 7.38
N LYS A 106 -2.32 12.09 8.25
CA LYS A 106 -2.46 11.95 9.70
C LYS A 106 -3.00 10.58 10.08
N ALA A 107 -2.38 9.54 9.54
CA ALA A 107 -2.77 8.16 9.82
C ALA A 107 -2.58 7.83 11.29
N ASP A 108 -3.60 7.22 11.89
CA ASP A 108 -3.57 6.72 13.26
C ASP A 108 -3.10 5.28 13.32
N MET A 109 -3.12 4.59 12.20
CA MET A 109 -2.66 3.22 12.03
C MET A 109 -2.32 2.97 10.57
N ILE A 110 -1.26 2.19 10.34
CA ILE A 110 -0.92 1.66 9.01
C ILE A 110 -1.24 0.16 9.02
N VAL A 111 -1.92 -0.32 7.99
CA VAL A 111 -2.16 -1.75 7.77
C VAL A 111 -1.46 -2.15 6.48
N MET A 112 -0.59 -3.15 6.54
CA MET A 112 0.20 -3.59 5.39
C MET A 112 0.59 -5.06 5.52
N GLY A 113 0.97 -5.67 4.40
CA GLY A 113 1.51 -7.02 4.41
C GLY A 113 2.96 -7.06 4.85
N THR A 114 3.40 -8.19 5.39
CA THR A 114 4.81 -8.41 5.73
C THR A 114 5.66 -8.66 4.49
N HIS A 115 5.04 -9.13 3.38
CA HIS A 115 5.69 -9.44 2.13
C HIS A 115 4.93 -8.78 0.97
N GLY A 116 5.68 -8.32 -0.04
CA GLY A 116 5.10 -7.85 -1.28
C GLY A 116 5.01 -8.95 -2.33
N ARG A 117 4.92 -8.56 -3.61
CA ARG A 117 4.85 -9.46 -4.76
C ARG A 117 5.98 -10.48 -4.85
N THR A 118 7.17 -10.09 -4.38
CA THR A 118 8.37 -10.91 -4.44
C THR A 118 8.67 -11.61 -3.12
N GLY A 119 7.66 -11.72 -2.26
CA GLY A 119 7.81 -12.31 -0.94
C GLY A 119 8.35 -13.74 -1.00
N ILE A 120 9.35 -14.02 -0.16
CA ILE A 120 9.93 -15.34 0.00
C ILE A 120 9.42 -15.90 1.31
N ASP A 121 8.88 -17.11 1.28
CA ASP A 121 8.19 -17.76 2.41
C ASP A 121 8.99 -17.81 3.72
N ARG A 122 10.30 -17.69 3.64
CA ARG A 122 11.21 -17.80 4.80
C ARG A 122 11.53 -16.47 5.47
N ILE A 123 11.17 -15.35 4.88
CA ILE A 123 11.48 -14.03 5.41
C ILE A 123 10.27 -13.53 6.17
N ILE A 124 10.43 -13.28 7.46
CA ILE A 124 9.34 -12.83 8.33
C ILE A 124 8.88 -11.42 7.96
N PHE A 125 9.82 -10.56 7.54
CA PHE A 125 9.52 -9.20 7.06
C PHE A 125 10.24 -8.92 5.76
N GLY A 126 9.51 -8.39 4.77
CA GLY A 126 10.12 -7.78 3.61
C GLY A 126 10.76 -6.43 3.99
N SER A 127 11.63 -5.92 3.12
CA SER A 127 12.36 -4.67 3.37
C SER A 127 11.45 -3.47 3.57
N VAL A 128 10.33 -3.41 2.85
CA VAL A 128 9.36 -2.31 2.97
C VAL A 128 8.69 -2.34 4.34
N ALA A 129 8.17 -3.51 4.74
CA ALA A 129 7.49 -3.66 6.03
C ALA A 129 8.45 -3.37 7.19
N GLU A 130 9.68 -3.87 7.11
CA GLU A 130 10.69 -3.63 8.15
C GLU A 130 10.96 -2.12 8.33
N LYS A 131 11.17 -1.41 7.24
CA LYS A 131 11.45 0.03 7.30
C LYS A 131 10.24 0.82 7.83
N VAL A 132 9.04 0.47 7.41
CA VAL A 132 7.83 1.14 7.89
C VAL A 132 7.63 0.89 9.39
N VAL A 133 7.76 -0.35 9.85
CA VAL A 133 7.63 -0.70 11.28
C VAL A 133 8.64 0.07 12.13
N LYS A 134 9.88 0.17 11.68
CA LYS A 134 10.93 0.86 12.43
C LYS A 134 10.78 2.39 12.47
N THR A 135 10.15 2.97 11.46
CA THR A 135 10.18 4.43 11.24
C THR A 135 8.85 5.11 11.50
N ALA A 136 7.72 4.40 11.36
CA ALA A 136 6.40 4.99 11.49
C ALA A 136 6.17 5.61 12.86
N ALA A 137 5.49 6.77 12.88
CA ALA A 137 5.09 7.46 14.10
C ALA A 137 3.81 6.90 14.71
N CYS A 138 3.08 6.06 13.98
CA CYS A 138 1.84 5.44 14.43
C CYS A 138 1.99 3.90 14.48
N PRO A 139 1.05 3.19 15.14
CA PRO A 139 1.02 1.73 15.12
C PRO A 139 0.96 1.18 13.71
N VAL A 140 1.64 0.07 13.48
CA VAL A 140 1.63 -0.64 12.20
C VAL A 140 1.12 -2.06 12.44
N LEU A 141 0.01 -2.37 11.81
CA LEU A 141 -0.56 -3.73 11.80
C LEU A 141 -0.04 -4.44 10.57
N THR A 142 0.81 -5.44 10.77
CA THR A 142 1.38 -6.22 9.68
C THR A 142 0.65 -7.54 9.53
N ILE A 143 0.33 -7.89 8.29
CA ILE A 143 -0.44 -9.10 7.98
C ILE A 143 0.46 -10.07 7.23
N LYS A 144 0.60 -11.28 7.75
CA LYS A 144 1.29 -12.34 7.04
C LYS A 144 0.40 -12.90 5.93
N PRO A 145 0.96 -13.21 4.75
CA PRO A 145 0.21 -13.93 3.74
C PRO A 145 -0.26 -15.28 4.31
N ARG A 146 -1.49 -15.67 3.98
CA ARG A 146 -1.94 -17.01 4.32
C ARG A 146 -1.26 -18.01 3.39
N GLU A 147 -0.77 -19.11 3.97
CA GLU A 147 -0.31 -20.21 3.17
C GLU A 147 -1.51 -20.79 2.42
N ALA A 148 -1.29 -21.18 1.16
CA ALA A 148 -2.29 -21.89 0.39
C ALA A 148 -2.58 -23.22 1.12
N ALA A 149 -3.82 -23.40 1.48
CA ALA A 149 -4.26 -24.63 2.13
C ALA A 149 -4.13 -25.82 1.17
#